data_79915daf909d376c6e2982b279e3b48f
#
_entry.id   79915daf909d376c6e2982b279e3b48f
#
_cell.length_a   1.000
_cell.length_b   1.000
_cell.length_c   1.000
_cell.angle_alpha   90.00
_cell.angle_beta   90.00
_cell.angle_gamma   90.00
#
_symmetry.space_group_name_H-M   'P 1'
#
loop_
_entity.id
_entity.type
_entity.pdbx_description
1 polymer ?
#
loop_
_entity_poly.entity_id
_entity_poly.type
_entity_poly.pdbx_seq_one_letter_code
_entity_poly.pdbx_strand_id
1 'polypeptide(L)' 'DYIACGKNYPEKIATIVSGVAEGCKQSGCALVGGETAEHPGLMPEDEYDLAGFAVGVVDR' A
#
# COMPACT_ATOMS: atom_id res chain seq x y z
N ASP A 1 -1.56 -2.95 -3.90
CA ASP A 1 -1.35 -1.61 -3.35
C ASP A 1 -0.12 -0.94 -3.93
N TYR A 2 -0.03 0.35 -3.78
CA TYR A 2 1.11 1.15 -4.20
C TYR A 2 1.42 2.17 -3.11
N ILE A 3 2.68 2.23 -2.70
CA ILE A 3 3.13 3.17 -1.68
C ILE A 3 4.17 4.10 -2.32
N ALA A 4 3.88 5.39 -2.36
CA ALA A 4 4.84 6.42 -2.72
C ALA A 4 5.36 7.06 -1.43
N CYS A 5 6.66 7.18 -1.28
CA CYS A 5 7.26 7.74 -0.07
C CYS A 5 8.47 8.60 -0.41
N GLY A 6 8.81 9.51 0.50
CA GLY A 6 10.02 10.32 0.37
C GLY A 6 11.27 9.49 0.59
N LYS A 7 11.21 8.57 1.55
CA LYS A 7 12.28 7.63 1.84
C LYS A 7 11.69 6.30 2.30
N ASN A 8 12.26 5.21 1.85
CA ASN A 8 11.85 3.89 2.27
C ASN A 8 12.45 3.56 3.65
N TYR A 9 11.58 3.55 4.66
CA TYR A 9 11.89 3.04 5.99
C TYR A 9 11.22 1.68 6.10
N PRO A 10 11.98 0.57 6.02
CA PRO A 10 11.38 -0.77 5.93
C PRO A 10 10.38 -1.10 7.03
N GLU A 11 10.66 -0.71 8.27
CA GLU A 11 9.76 -0.97 9.39
C GLU A 11 8.44 -0.22 9.25
N LYS A 12 8.49 1.04 8.82
CA LYS A 12 7.30 1.86 8.58
C LYS A 12 6.46 1.27 7.44
N ILE A 13 7.11 0.89 6.34
CA ILE A 13 6.44 0.28 5.19
C ILE A 13 5.81 -1.05 5.59
N ALA A 14 6.51 -1.88 6.36
CA ALA A 14 5.97 -3.14 6.85
C ALA A 14 4.72 -2.93 7.71
N THR A 15 4.68 -1.89 8.53
CA THR A 15 3.51 -1.56 9.34
C THR A 15 2.33 -1.15 8.46
N ILE A 16 2.57 -0.34 7.43
CA ILE A 16 1.54 0.08 6.47
C ILE A 16 0.98 -1.14 5.72
N VAL A 17 1.86 -1.99 5.21
CA VAL A 17 1.45 -3.20 4.47
C VAL A 17 0.68 -4.16 5.38
N SER A 18 1.08 -4.27 6.64
CA SER A 18 0.35 -5.08 7.62
C SER A 18 -1.09 -4.60 7.78
N GLY A 19 -1.32 -3.28 7.81
CA GLY A 19 -2.66 -2.71 7.85
C GLY A 19 -3.47 -3.02 6.60
N VAL A 20 -2.86 -2.92 5.43
CA VAL A 20 -3.49 -3.27 4.15
C VAL A 20 -3.85 -4.76 4.12
N ALA A 21 -2.95 -5.63 4.56
CA ALA A 21 -3.18 -7.07 4.61
C ALA A 21 -4.35 -7.41 5.55
N GLU A 22 -4.43 -6.77 6.69
CA GLU A 22 -5.55 -6.97 7.63
C GLU A 22 -6.87 -6.50 7.02
N GLY A 23 -6.87 -5.37 6.32
CA GLY A 23 -8.05 -4.89 5.59
C GLY A 23 -8.50 -5.89 4.51
N CYS A 24 -7.57 -6.46 3.77
CA CYS A 24 -7.86 -7.51 2.78
C CYS A 24 -8.47 -8.75 3.43
N LYS A 25 -7.93 -9.16 4.57
CA LYS A 25 -8.46 -10.29 5.34
C LYS A 25 -9.91 -10.04 5.79
N GLN A 26 -10.19 -8.86 6.33
CA GLN A 26 -11.52 -8.49 6.80
C GLN A 26 -12.54 -8.44 5.66
N SER A 27 -12.13 -7.98 4.49
CA SER A 27 -13.01 -7.90 3.32
C SER A 27 -13.11 -9.20 2.52
N GLY A 28 -12.29 -10.20 2.86
CA GLY A 28 -12.28 -11.49 2.17
C GLY A 28 -11.59 -11.46 0.82
N CYS A 29 -10.78 -10.44 0.52
CA CYS A 29 -10.07 -10.36 -0.75
C CYS A 29 -8.62 -10.79 -0.62
N ALA A 30 -8.00 -11.16 -1.76
CA ALA A 30 -6.60 -11.50 -1.82
C ALA A 30 -5.77 -10.27 -2.17
N LEU A 31 -4.66 -10.07 -1.48
CA LEU A 31 -3.66 -9.06 -1.82
C LEU A 31 -2.68 -9.70 -2.81
N VAL A 32 -2.79 -9.35 -4.08
CA VAL A 32 -2.09 -10.07 -5.15
C VAL A 32 -0.93 -9.30 -5.76
N GLY A 33 -0.70 -8.07 -5.36
CA GLY A 33 0.41 -7.30 -5.89
C GLY A 33 0.52 -5.92 -5.30
N GLY A 34 1.58 -5.24 -5.66
CA GLY A 34 1.82 -3.88 -5.23
C GLY A 34 3.25 -3.43 -5.53
N GLU A 35 3.55 -2.21 -5.17
CA GLU A 35 4.86 -1.62 -5.36
C GLU A 35 5.10 -0.53 -4.32
N THR A 36 6.35 -0.32 -3.96
CA THR A 36 6.79 0.83 -3.17
C THR A 36 7.79 1.62 -4.00
N ALA A 37 7.58 2.93 -4.09
CA ALA A 37 8.46 3.81 -4.83
C ALA A 37 8.95 4.95 -3.94
N GLU A 38 10.23 5.26 -4.00
CA GLU A 38 10.82 6.42 -3.35
C GLU A 38 10.83 7.61 -4.29
N HIS A 39 10.51 8.79 -3.75
CA HIS A 39 10.54 10.05 -4.48
C HIS A 39 11.36 11.08 -3.71
N PRO A 40 12.67 10.89 -3.61
CA PRO A 40 13.53 11.82 -2.87
C PRO A 40 13.49 13.21 -3.52
N GLY A 41 13.37 14.23 -2.70
CA GLY A 41 13.29 15.61 -3.19
C GLY A 41 11.90 16.05 -3.62
N LEU A 42 10.99 15.13 -3.92
CA LEU A 42 9.58 15.45 -4.23
C LEU A 42 8.69 15.34 -3.00
N MET A 43 8.99 14.39 -2.12
CA MET A 43 8.25 14.17 -0.88
C MET A 43 9.19 14.24 0.31
N PRO A 44 8.76 14.85 1.44
CA PRO A 44 9.50 14.76 2.69
C PRO A 44 9.77 13.31 3.10
N GLU A 45 10.88 13.07 3.77
CA GLU A 45 11.32 11.71 4.13
C GLU A 45 10.31 10.96 5.01
N ASP A 46 9.54 11.68 5.83
CA ASP A 46 8.57 11.09 6.76
C ASP A 46 7.15 10.98 6.18
N GLU A 47 6.95 11.43 4.94
CA GLU A 47 5.65 11.36 4.29
C GLU A 47 5.54 10.17 3.35
N TYR A 48 4.32 9.71 3.19
CA TYR A 48 3.98 8.70 2.22
C TYR A 48 2.58 8.96 1.65
N ASP A 49 2.32 8.36 0.51
CA ASP A 49 1.00 8.32 -0.10
C ASP A 49 0.65 6.88 -0.43
N LEU A 50 -0.61 6.54 -0.32
CA LEU A 50 -1.08 5.18 -0.50
C LEU A 50 -2.18 5.15 -1.56
N ALA A 51 -2.01 4.28 -2.55
CA ALA A 51 -3.01 4.06 -3.59
C ALA A 51 -3.35 2.59 -3.66
N GLY A 52 -4.61 2.30 -3.98
CA GLY A 52 -5.08 0.95 -4.11
C GLY A 52 -5.88 0.76 -5.39
N PHE A 53 -5.90 -0.46 -5.86
CA PHE A 53 -6.71 -0.87 -6.99
C PHE A 53 -7.38 -2.20 -6.64
N ALA A 54 -8.68 -2.29 -6.86
CA ALA A 54 -9.43 -3.48 -6.51
C ALA A 54 -10.30 -3.94 -7.68
N VAL A 55 -10.39 -5.24 -7.86
CA VAL A 55 -11.28 -5.86 -8.85
C VAL A 55 -12.21 -6.82 -8.11
N GLY A 56 -13.47 -6.73 -8.43
CA GLY A 56 -14.48 -7.62 -7.88
C GLY A 56 -15.36 -8.21 -8.97
N VAL A 57 -16.03 -9.28 -8.61
CA VAL A 57 -17.00 -9.96 -9.49
C VAL A 57 -18.34 -9.97 -8.78
N VAL A 58 -19.37 -9.61 -9.50
CA VAL A 58 -20.74 -9.58 -8.97
C VAL A 58 -21.68 -10.29 -9.93
N ASP A 59 -22.60 -11.07 -9.39
CA ASP A 59 -23.62 -11.71 -10.18
C ASP A 59 -24.66 -10.67 -10.64
N ARG A 60 -25.16 -10.89 -11.86
CA ARG A 60 -26.21 -10.04 -12.42
C ARG A 60 -27.56 -10.29 -11.78
#